data_320167f3b1bc8923a9c5defb222490d2
#
_entry.id   320167f3b1bc8923a9c5defb222490d2
#
_cell.length_a   1.000
_cell.length_b   1.000
_cell.length_c   1.000
_cell.angle_alpha   90.00
_cell.angle_beta   90.00
_cell.angle_gamma   90.00
#
_symmetry.space_group_name_H-M   'P 1'
#
loop_
_entity.id
_entity.type
_entity.pdbx_description
1 polymer ?
#
loop_
_entity_poly.entity_id
_entity_poly.type
_entity_poly.pdbx_seq_one_letter_code
_entity_poly.pdbx_strand_id
1 'polypeptide(L)'
;MQIIIDRLNGLIRSALRAYLAAERDLDAANEARDQAGIAAAKEKVDLAARQAVDLLHHFADFVCKEPAPSLPAFKKPEDVRNVIRPLCLFGRTGPSIDDVNLLMDVADAFKHHRPDRKSATVEVSFAITTQFGGYGQLRYGEGKYGGAEQTIVTRKTGERRALSCILQNVFDA
;
A
#
# COMPACT_ATOMS: atom_id res chain seq x y z
N MET A 1 -3.21 -11.79 21.94
CA MET A 1 -2.01 -11.76 21.09
C MET A 1 -2.13 -12.70 19.89
N GLN A 2 -2.42 -14.00 20.09
CA GLN A 2 -2.45 -14.98 18.99
C GLN A 2 -3.40 -14.58 17.85
N ILE A 3 -4.61 -14.12 18.16
CA ILE A 3 -5.60 -13.69 17.15
C ILE A 3 -5.09 -12.50 16.30
N ILE A 4 -4.31 -11.59 16.88
CA ILE A 4 -3.68 -10.46 16.16
C ILE A 4 -2.61 -10.99 15.21
N ILE A 5 -1.77 -11.92 15.68
CA ILE A 5 -0.72 -12.58 14.90
C ILE A 5 -1.33 -13.38 13.76
N ASP A 6 -2.39 -14.14 14.02
CA ASP A 6 -3.08 -14.96 13.01
C ASP A 6 -3.72 -14.09 11.93
N ARG A 7 -4.32 -12.95 12.31
CA ARG A 7 -4.86 -12.00 11.34
C ARG A 7 -3.76 -11.37 10.48
N LEU A 8 -2.66 -10.96 11.08
CA LEU A 8 -1.52 -10.38 10.36
C LEU A 8 -0.92 -11.41 9.40
N ASN A 9 -0.56 -12.59 9.90
CA ASN A 9 0.13 -13.61 9.11
C ASN A 9 -0.78 -14.38 8.15
N GLY A 10 -2.05 -14.58 8.50
CA GLY A 10 -3.03 -15.26 7.65
C GLY A 10 -3.60 -14.33 6.59
N LEU A 11 -4.44 -13.39 7.02
CA LEU A 11 -5.26 -12.61 6.10
C LEU A 11 -4.46 -11.49 5.41
N ILE A 12 -3.74 -10.65 6.17
CA ILE A 12 -3.05 -9.48 5.63
C ILE A 12 -1.86 -9.89 4.78
N ARG A 13 -1.01 -10.79 5.28
CA ARG A 13 0.12 -11.33 4.51
C ARG A 13 -0.32 -12.02 3.23
N SER A 14 -1.45 -12.75 3.26
CA SER A 14 -2.00 -13.40 2.07
C SER A 14 -2.46 -12.40 1.03
N ALA A 15 -3.14 -11.31 1.44
CA ALA A 15 -3.56 -10.25 0.53
C ALA A 15 -2.35 -9.51 -0.08
N LEU A 16 -1.32 -9.21 0.72
CA LEU A 16 -0.09 -8.60 0.21
C LEU A 16 0.62 -9.52 -0.82
N ARG A 17 0.71 -10.82 -0.55
CA ARG A 17 1.27 -11.80 -1.49
C ARG A 17 0.44 -11.89 -2.78
N ALA A 18 -0.88 -11.87 -2.68
CA ALA A 18 -1.78 -11.89 -3.84
C ALA A 18 -1.58 -10.63 -4.71
N TYR A 19 -1.45 -9.46 -4.09
CA TYR A 19 -1.14 -8.22 -4.80
C TYR A 19 0.20 -8.29 -5.53
N LEU A 20 1.27 -8.71 -4.83
CA LEU A 20 2.60 -8.85 -5.46
C LEU A 20 2.64 -9.93 -6.56
N ALA A 21 1.81 -10.98 -6.45
CA ALA A 21 1.66 -11.96 -7.51
C ALA A 21 0.94 -11.37 -8.73
N ALA A 22 -0.11 -10.57 -8.50
CA ALA A 22 -0.83 -9.91 -9.59
C ALA A 22 0.05 -8.91 -10.37
N GLU A 23 0.93 -8.15 -9.69
CA GLU A 23 1.92 -7.29 -10.35
C GLU A 23 2.89 -8.12 -11.23
N ARG A 24 3.33 -9.31 -10.78
CA ARG A 24 4.19 -10.20 -11.59
C ARG A 24 3.46 -10.79 -12.79
N ASP A 25 2.18 -11.17 -12.63
CA ASP A 25 1.36 -11.69 -13.72
C ASP A 25 1.18 -10.61 -14.80
N LEU A 26 1.01 -9.34 -14.39
CA LEU A 26 0.90 -8.21 -15.32
C LEU A 26 2.20 -7.96 -16.06
N ASP A 27 3.33 -8.05 -15.38
CA ASP A 27 4.66 -7.92 -15.96
C ASP A 27 4.89 -9.00 -17.03
N ALA A 28 4.59 -10.27 -16.71
CA ALA A 28 4.67 -11.38 -17.65
C ALA A 28 3.76 -11.20 -18.88
N ALA A 29 2.53 -10.70 -18.69
CA ALA A 29 1.62 -10.43 -19.80
C ALA A 29 2.15 -9.31 -20.73
N ASN A 30 2.79 -8.28 -20.17
CA ASN A 30 3.45 -7.23 -20.95
C ASN A 30 4.65 -7.76 -21.73
N GLU A 31 5.49 -8.58 -21.12
CA GLU A 31 6.62 -9.22 -21.81
C GLU A 31 6.16 -10.10 -22.98
N ALA A 32 5.06 -10.84 -22.78
CA ALA A 32 4.44 -11.66 -23.81
C ALA A 32 3.70 -10.85 -24.89
N ARG A 33 3.50 -9.53 -24.68
CA ARG A 33 2.70 -8.63 -25.55
C ARG A 33 1.25 -9.11 -25.75
N ASP A 34 0.70 -9.80 -24.75
CA ASP A 34 -0.69 -10.30 -24.76
C ASP A 34 -1.65 -9.21 -24.31
N GLN A 35 -2.27 -8.51 -25.25
CA GLN A 35 -3.18 -7.40 -24.97
C GLN A 35 -4.40 -7.81 -24.12
N ALA A 36 -4.97 -8.99 -24.35
CA ALA A 36 -6.09 -9.49 -23.58
C ALA A 36 -5.64 -9.86 -22.14
N GLY A 37 -4.50 -10.53 -22.02
CA GLY A 37 -3.88 -10.85 -20.74
C GLY A 37 -3.49 -9.61 -19.93
N ILE A 38 -2.96 -8.57 -20.59
CA ILE A 38 -2.64 -7.28 -19.95
C ILE A 38 -3.90 -6.65 -19.34
N ALA A 39 -5.00 -6.60 -20.08
CA ALA A 39 -6.26 -6.01 -19.60
C ALA A 39 -6.77 -6.77 -18.34
N ALA A 40 -6.85 -8.09 -18.43
CA ALA A 40 -7.28 -8.95 -17.30
C ALA A 40 -6.34 -8.85 -16.10
N ALA A 41 -5.03 -8.79 -16.33
CA ALA A 41 -4.03 -8.67 -15.27
C ALA A 41 -4.13 -7.30 -14.57
N LYS A 42 -4.40 -6.20 -15.28
CA LYS A 42 -4.63 -4.87 -14.69
C LYS A 42 -5.82 -4.85 -13.75
N GLU A 43 -6.94 -5.44 -14.14
CA GLU A 43 -8.12 -5.57 -13.25
C GLU A 43 -7.78 -6.37 -11.99
N LYS A 44 -7.02 -7.46 -12.14
CA LYS A 44 -6.56 -8.29 -11.01
C LYS A 44 -5.64 -7.52 -10.07
N VAL A 45 -4.71 -6.71 -10.62
CA VAL A 45 -3.83 -5.84 -9.81
C VAL A 45 -4.65 -4.83 -9.04
N ASP A 46 -5.61 -4.13 -9.68
CA ASP A 46 -6.43 -3.12 -9.00
C ASP A 46 -7.24 -3.72 -7.86
N LEU A 47 -7.89 -4.86 -8.10
CA LEU A 47 -8.66 -5.56 -7.06
C LEU A 47 -7.77 -6.01 -5.89
N ALA A 48 -6.62 -6.62 -6.16
CA ALA A 48 -5.71 -7.10 -5.14
C ALA A 48 -5.05 -5.95 -4.36
N ALA A 49 -4.74 -4.83 -5.03
CA ALA A 49 -4.24 -3.62 -4.40
C ALA A 49 -5.24 -3.05 -3.40
N ARG A 50 -6.52 -2.90 -3.80
CA ARG A 50 -7.59 -2.42 -2.93
C ARG A 50 -7.76 -3.32 -1.71
N GLN A 51 -7.77 -4.63 -1.90
CA GLN A 51 -7.89 -5.58 -0.80
C GLN A 51 -6.70 -5.50 0.18
N ALA A 52 -5.48 -5.45 -0.33
CA ALA A 52 -4.28 -5.35 0.51
C ALA A 52 -4.25 -4.04 1.32
N VAL A 53 -4.58 -2.92 0.67
CA VAL A 53 -4.66 -1.60 1.31
C VAL A 53 -5.74 -1.58 2.40
N ASP A 54 -6.94 -2.06 2.11
CA ASP A 54 -8.06 -2.05 3.04
C ASP A 54 -7.76 -2.90 4.30
N LEU A 55 -7.26 -4.11 4.10
CA LEU A 55 -6.94 -5.01 5.20
C LEU A 55 -5.81 -4.47 6.10
N LEU A 56 -4.75 -3.92 5.51
CA LEU A 56 -3.63 -3.37 6.28
C LEU A 56 -4.02 -2.07 6.97
N HIS A 57 -4.79 -1.18 6.30
CA HIS A 57 -5.30 0.05 6.88
C HIS A 57 -6.18 -0.20 8.11
N HIS A 58 -7.11 -1.17 8.01
CA HIS A 58 -8.03 -1.52 9.10
C HIS A 58 -7.42 -2.41 10.18
N PHE A 59 -6.16 -2.82 10.03
CA PHE A 59 -5.49 -3.61 11.07
C PHE A 59 -5.37 -2.84 12.39
N ALA A 60 -5.12 -1.52 12.34
CA ALA A 60 -5.08 -0.69 13.54
C ALA A 60 -6.43 -0.66 14.28
N ASP A 61 -7.56 -0.63 13.56
CA ASP A 61 -8.91 -0.72 14.14
C ASP A 61 -9.15 -2.07 14.82
N PHE A 62 -8.65 -3.14 14.20
CA PHE A 62 -8.74 -4.48 14.76
C PHE A 62 -7.92 -4.61 16.06
N VAL A 63 -6.66 -4.13 16.07
CA VAL A 63 -5.79 -4.18 17.26
C VAL A 63 -6.40 -3.40 18.43
N CYS A 64 -7.07 -2.27 18.17
CA CYS A 64 -7.77 -1.52 19.22
C CYS A 64 -8.95 -2.29 19.86
N LYS A 65 -9.63 -3.16 19.08
CA LYS A 65 -10.80 -3.91 19.53
C LYS A 65 -10.44 -5.24 20.20
N GLU A 66 -9.24 -5.74 19.93
CA GLU A 66 -8.77 -7.04 20.42
C GLU A 66 -7.73 -6.84 21.52
N PRO A 67 -8.14 -6.76 22.79
CA PRO A 67 -7.21 -6.55 23.89
C PRO A 67 -6.22 -7.71 23.98
N ALA A 68 -4.93 -7.39 24.06
CA ALA A 68 -3.86 -8.36 24.24
C ALA A 68 -3.01 -7.93 25.45
N PRO A 69 -2.84 -8.79 26.46
CA PRO A 69 -2.11 -8.42 27.70
C PRO A 69 -0.67 -7.93 27.48
N SER A 70 -0.07 -8.34 26.34
CA SER A 70 1.31 -7.96 25.97
C SER A 70 1.39 -6.65 25.17
N LEU A 71 0.26 -6.03 24.84
CA LEU A 71 0.20 -4.75 24.15
C LEU A 71 -0.35 -3.67 25.09
N PRO A 72 0.03 -2.40 24.90
CA PRO A 72 -0.62 -1.29 25.55
C PRO A 72 -2.13 -1.26 25.24
N ALA A 73 -2.94 -0.75 26.16
CA ALA A 73 -4.35 -0.52 25.92
C ALA A 73 -4.51 0.69 24.97
N PHE A 74 -4.71 0.44 23.71
CA PHE A 74 -4.98 1.48 22.71
C PHE A 74 -6.42 1.94 22.80
N LYS A 75 -6.65 3.26 22.83
CA LYS A 75 -8.00 3.84 22.89
C LYS A 75 -8.58 4.10 21.51
N LYS A 76 -7.75 4.33 20.52
CA LYS A 76 -8.13 4.65 19.15
C LYS A 76 -7.08 4.09 18.16
N PRO A 77 -7.47 3.84 16.91
CA PRO A 77 -6.56 3.32 15.88
C PRO A 77 -5.31 4.17 15.65
N GLU A 78 -5.42 5.48 15.86
CA GLU A 78 -4.27 6.39 15.72
C GLU A 78 -3.17 6.11 16.76
N ASP A 79 -3.53 5.61 17.94
CA ASP A 79 -2.53 5.23 18.95
C ASP A 79 -1.67 4.05 18.45
N VAL A 80 -2.29 3.08 17.76
CA VAL A 80 -1.58 1.97 17.10
C VAL A 80 -0.67 2.49 15.99
N ARG A 81 -1.20 3.35 15.11
CA ARG A 81 -0.44 3.95 14.01
C ARG A 81 0.77 4.74 14.51
N ASN A 82 0.65 5.45 15.62
CA ASN A 82 1.74 6.20 16.25
C ASN A 82 2.87 5.29 16.76
N VAL A 83 2.56 4.04 17.15
CA VAL A 83 3.58 3.04 17.53
C VAL A 83 4.26 2.46 16.29
N ILE A 84 3.52 2.20 15.21
CA ILE A 84 4.04 1.63 13.97
C ILE A 84 4.91 2.64 13.21
N ARG A 85 4.51 3.91 13.15
CA ARG A 85 5.16 4.96 12.35
C ARG A 85 6.69 5.04 12.51
N PRO A 86 7.29 5.05 13.72
CA PRO A 86 8.73 5.09 13.89
C PRO A 86 9.44 3.78 13.51
N LEU A 87 8.71 2.68 13.33
CA LEU A 87 9.24 1.38 12.96
C LEU A 87 9.30 1.19 11.44
N CYS A 88 8.68 2.07 10.65
CA CYS A 88 8.79 2.08 9.21
C CYS A 88 10.23 2.42 8.78
N LEU A 89 11.05 1.37 8.56
CA LEU A 89 12.50 1.48 8.38
C LEU A 89 12.93 2.03 7.01
N PHE A 90 12.10 1.90 5.99
CA PHE A 90 12.37 2.43 4.66
C PHE A 90 11.94 3.89 4.54
N GLY A 91 12.24 4.66 5.60
CA GLY A 91 12.13 6.11 5.55
C GLY A 91 13.16 6.67 4.57
N ARG A 92 12.71 7.46 3.60
CA ARG A 92 13.63 8.31 2.85
C ARG A 92 14.16 9.40 3.78
N THR A 93 15.38 9.82 3.52
CA THR A 93 15.97 11.03 4.09
C THR A 93 15.16 12.25 3.65
N GLY A 94 14.13 12.60 4.40
CA GLY A 94 13.31 13.78 4.15
C GLY A 94 12.08 13.82 5.07
N PRO A 95 11.66 15.00 5.52
CA PRO A 95 10.65 15.16 6.57
C PRO A 95 9.22 14.78 6.16
N SER A 96 8.99 14.25 4.97
CA SER A 96 7.64 14.16 4.41
C SER A 96 7.11 12.75 4.13
N ILE A 97 7.89 11.68 4.38
CA ILE A 97 7.42 10.34 4.00
C ILE A 97 7.02 9.57 5.26
N ASP A 98 5.75 9.64 5.51
CA ASP A 98 5.04 8.83 6.48
C ASP A 98 4.19 7.81 5.72
N ASP A 99 4.72 6.60 5.54
CA ASP A 99 4.02 5.54 4.82
C ASP A 99 2.74 5.10 5.52
N VAL A 100 2.63 5.28 6.83
CA VAL A 100 1.39 5.01 7.57
C VAL A 100 0.30 6.01 7.15
N ASN A 101 0.62 7.31 7.09
CA ASN A 101 -0.32 8.31 6.61
C ASN A 101 -0.61 8.16 5.12
N LEU A 102 0.40 7.80 4.32
CA LEU A 102 0.22 7.58 2.89
C LEU A 102 -0.70 6.36 2.62
N LEU A 103 -0.57 5.28 3.40
CA LEU A 103 -1.50 4.15 3.35
C LEU A 103 -2.94 4.57 3.68
N MET A 104 -3.14 5.44 4.68
CA MET A 104 -4.45 6.00 5.01
C MET A 104 -5.02 6.81 3.85
N ASP A 105 -4.20 7.66 3.22
CA ASP A 105 -4.62 8.48 2.08
C ASP A 105 -5.01 7.61 0.87
N VAL A 106 -4.26 6.52 0.62
CA VAL A 106 -4.56 5.55 -0.44
C VAL A 106 -5.87 4.81 -0.15
N ALA A 107 -6.10 4.37 1.11
CA ALA A 107 -7.33 3.71 1.51
C ALA A 107 -8.55 4.62 1.31
N ASP A 108 -8.43 5.89 1.70
CA ASP A 108 -9.48 6.88 1.49
C ASP A 108 -9.73 7.14 -0.01
N ALA A 109 -8.67 7.24 -0.83
CA ALA A 109 -8.79 7.45 -2.27
C ALA A 109 -9.44 6.25 -2.99
N PHE A 110 -9.24 5.03 -2.49
CA PHE A 110 -9.92 3.85 -3.02
C PHE A 110 -11.41 3.77 -2.65
N LYS A 111 -11.79 4.31 -1.48
CA LYS A 111 -13.19 4.34 -1.02
C LYS A 111 -13.96 5.50 -1.63
N HIS A 112 -13.31 6.65 -1.77
CA HIS A 112 -13.92 7.90 -2.19
C HIS A 112 -13.22 8.40 -3.45
N HIS A 113 -14.00 8.85 -4.44
CA HIS A 113 -13.40 9.45 -5.65
C HIS A 113 -12.50 10.64 -5.30
N ARG A 114 -12.83 11.36 -4.21
CA ARG A 114 -12.00 12.40 -3.59
C ARG A 114 -11.98 12.20 -2.08
N PRO A 115 -10.81 12.14 -1.44
CA PRO A 115 -10.73 12.07 0.01
C PRO A 115 -11.32 13.32 0.66
N ASP A 116 -12.14 13.13 1.70
CA ASP A 116 -12.78 14.24 2.42
C ASP A 116 -11.81 14.95 3.39
N ARG A 117 -10.69 14.32 3.72
CA ARG A 117 -9.71 14.89 4.65
C ARG A 117 -8.89 15.99 4.00
N LYS A 118 -8.92 17.19 4.60
CA LYS A 118 -8.11 18.33 4.15
C LYS A 118 -6.60 18.05 4.17
N SER A 119 -6.15 17.18 5.07
CA SER A 119 -4.74 16.77 5.22
C SER A 119 -4.31 15.67 4.24
N ALA A 120 -5.23 15.07 3.46
CA ALA A 120 -4.89 14.02 2.52
C ALA A 120 -3.87 14.50 1.49
N THR A 121 -2.83 13.70 1.29
CA THR A 121 -1.74 14.00 0.34
C THR A 121 -1.95 13.36 -1.03
N VAL A 122 -2.84 12.36 -1.12
CA VAL A 122 -3.34 11.77 -2.36
C VAL A 122 -4.69 12.43 -2.67
N GLU A 123 -4.80 13.12 -3.79
CA GLU A 123 -5.93 14.01 -4.06
C GLU A 123 -7.16 13.30 -4.59
N VAL A 124 -6.95 12.27 -5.41
CA VAL A 124 -8.01 11.56 -6.12
C VAL A 124 -7.59 10.11 -6.41
N SER A 125 -8.59 9.25 -6.67
CA SER A 125 -8.34 7.83 -6.96
C SER A 125 -7.46 7.61 -8.20
N PHE A 126 -7.53 8.49 -9.20
CA PHE A 126 -6.69 8.38 -10.39
C PHE A 126 -5.22 8.80 -10.17
N ALA A 127 -4.86 9.33 -8.99
CA ALA A 127 -3.47 9.49 -8.58
C ALA A 127 -2.79 8.15 -8.23
N ILE A 128 -3.58 7.07 -8.18
CA ILE A 128 -3.11 5.70 -7.96
C ILE A 128 -3.27 4.96 -9.29
N THR A 129 -2.17 4.75 -9.98
CA THR A 129 -2.18 4.20 -11.34
C THR A 129 -1.16 3.07 -11.50
N THR A 130 -1.57 2.02 -12.22
CA THR A 130 -0.63 0.98 -12.63
C THR A 130 0.12 1.44 -13.86
N GLN A 131 1.43 1.57 -13.74
CA GLN A 131 2.31 2.12 -14.77
C GLN A 131 3.47 1.18 -15.07
N PHE A 132 3.89 1.16 -16.33
CA PHE A 132 5.12 0.52 -16.75
C PHE A 132 6.32 1.30 -16.20
N GLY A 133 7.18 0.63 -15.43
CA GLY A 133 8.37 1.20 -14.82
C GLY A 133 9.57 1.18 -15.80
N GLY A 134 9.49 1.90 -16.93
CA GLY A 134 10.58 2.02 -17.88
C GLY A 134 11.77 2.83 -17.36
N TYR A 135 12.88 2.76 -18.06
CA TYR A 135 14.10 3.53 -17.76
C TYR A 135 13.76 5.03 -17.71
N GLY A 136 14.13 5.72 -16.63
CA GLY A 136 13.85 7.16 -16.44
C GLY A 136 12.42 7.51 -15.98
N GLN A 137 11.54 6.55 -15.83
CA GLN A 137 10.15 6.77 -15.39
C GLN A 137 10.05 6.99 -13.87
N LEU A 138 10.93 6.38 -13.08
CA LEU A 138 10.97 6.46 -11.63
C LEU A 138 12.35 6.91 -11.15
N ARG A 139 12.37 7.73 -10.11
CA ARG A 139 13.61 8.10 -9.41
C ARG A 139 14.05 7.00 -8.46
N TYR A 140 15.31 7.04 -8.05
CA TYR A 140 15.86 6.12 -7.04
C TYR A 140 14.94 6.08 -5.79
N GLY A 141 14.52 4.89 -5.41
CA GLY A 141 13.66 4.64 -4.25
C GLY A 141 12.16 4.90 -4.44
N GLU A 142 11.67 5.23 -5.64
CA GLU A 142 10.24 5.38 -5.94
C GLU A 142 9.54 4.05 -6.23
N GLY A 143 10.28 3.03 -6.64
CA GLY A 143 9.75 1.71 -6.94
C GLY A 143 10.83 0.74 -7.41
N LYS A 144 10.42 -0.37 -8.01
CA LYS A 144 11.32 -1.37 -8.59
C LYS A 144 11.93 -0.84 -9.88
N TYR A 145 13.22 -1.14 -10.09
CA TYR A 145 13.89 -0.90 -11.35
C TYR A 145 13.70 -2.09 -12.30
N GLY A 146 13.73 -1.85 -13.59
CA GLY A 146 13.80 -2.92 -14.58
C GLY A 146 12.57 -3.12 -15.44
N GLY A 147 11.68 -2.13 -15.51
CA GLY A 147 10.57 -2.15 -16.45
C GLY A 147 9.32 -2.89 -16.00
N ALA A 148 9.31 -3.45 -14.78
CA ALA A 148 8.12 -4.10 -14.20
C ALA A 148 6.94 -3.12 -14.06
N GLU A 149 5.76 -3.53 -14.45
CA GLU A 149 4.54 -2.78 -14.14
C GLU A 149 4.28 -2.78 -12.65
N GLN A 150 3.90 -1.62 -12.12
CA GLN A 150 3.61 -1.47 -10.70
C GLN A 150 2.57 -0.37 -10.46
N THR A 151 1.84 -0.50 -9.38
CA THR A 151 0.91 0.53 -8.95
C THR A 151 1.68 1.67 -8.29
N ILE A 152 1.58 2.86 -8.87
CA ILE A 152 2.25 4.08 -8.38
C ILE A 152 1.23 4.99 -7.73
N VAL A 153 1.54 5.43 -6.53
CA VAL A 153 0.83 6.47 -5.79
C VAL A 153 1.52 7.80 -6.03
N THR A 154 0.79 8.78 -6.54
CA THR A 154 1.27 10.14 -6.77
C THR A 154 0.65 11.08 -5.75
N ARG A 155 1.49 11.81 -5.02
CA ARG A 155 1.06 12.81 -4.03
C ARG A 155 0.80 14.17 -4.69
N LYS A 156 0.06 15.05 -4.02
CA LYS A 156 -0.15 16.46 -4.43
C LYS A 156 1.14 17.21 -4.73
N THR A 157 2.22 16.86 -4.07
CA THR A 157 3.57 17.41 -4.28
C THR A 157 4.24 16.95 -5.56
N GLY A 158 3.63 16.01 -6.30
CA GLY A 158 4.24 15.34 -7.45
C GLY A 158 5.18 14.20 -7.06
N GLU A 159 5.38 13.96 -5.77
CA GLU A 159 6.16 12.81 -5.31
C GLU A 159 5.45 11.50 -5.64
N ARG A 160 6.22 10.52 -6.11
CA ARG A 160 5.72 9.21 -6.57
C ARG A 160 6.30 8.11 -5.72
N ARG A 161 5.50 7.09 -5.44
CA ARG A 161 5.93 5.93 -4.68
C ARG A 161 5.19 4.67 -5.10
N ALA A 162 5.90 3.54 -5.23
CA ALA A 162 5.26 2.26 -5.50
C ALA A 162 4.40 1.81 -4.31
N LEU A 163 3.17 1.38 -4.59
CA LEU A 163 2.25 0.90 -3.56
C LEU A 163 2.80 -0.35 -2.85
N SER A 164 3.48 -1.24 -3.57
CA SER A 164 4.17 -2.40 -2.98
C SER A 164 5.18 -2.00 -1.90
N CYS A 165 5.93 -0.90 -2.10
CA CYS A 165 6.89 -0.39 -1.13
C CYS A 165 6.20 0.18 0.13
N ILE A 166 5.08 0.89 -0.06
CA ILE A 166 4.28 1.43 1.05
C ILE A 166 3.72 0.29 1.91
N LEU A 167 3.06 -0.67 1.25
CA LEU A 167 2.45 -1.83 1.92
C LEU A 167 3.48 -2.66 2.68
N GLN A 168 4.62 -2.96 2.05
CA GLN A 168 5.68 -3.75 2.67
C GLN A 168 6.26 -3.04 3.88
N ASN A 169 6.56 -1.74 3.77
CA ASN A 169 7.14 -0.96 4.86
C ASN A 169 6.23 -0.88 6.08
N VAL A 170 4.92 -0.69 5.88
CA VAL A 170 3.94 -0.66 6.98
C VAL A 170 3.66 -2.05 7.54
N PHE A 171 3.71 -3.10 6.70
CA PHE A 171 3.52 -4.48 7.14
C PHE A 171 4.68 -5.00 8.00
N ASP A 172 5.91 -4.61 7.68
CA ASP A 172 7.13 -5.07 8.38
C ASP A 172 7.39 -4.28 9.68
N ALA A 173 6.75 -3.14 9.86
CA ALA A 173 6.84 -2.30 11.05
C ALA A 173 5.96 -2.83 12.20
#